data_bfbe40cca554c78700e861aad39d0007
#
_entry.id   bfbe40cca554c78700e861aad39d0007
#
_cell.length_a   1.000
_cell.length_b   1.000
_cell.length_c   1.000
_cell.angle_alpha   90.00
_cell.angle_beta   90.00
_cell.angle_gamma   90.00
#
_symmetry.space_group_name_H-M   'P 1'
#
loop_
_entity.id
_entity.type
_entity.pdbx_description
1 polymer ?
#
loop_
_entity_poly.entity_id
_entity_poly.type
_entity_poly.pdbx_seq_one_letter_code
_entity_poly.pdbx_strand_id
1 'polypeptide(L)'
;MWDITVGGSAVSGDTSQTAAEREVLEEIGYKLDLSNIRPSFTINFKNGFNDIYLVEREIEIDTLKLQYEEVKEVKWATADEIKSMIESGEFIPYDKSFIDMLFFLRNHNGLHTRKDKV
;
A
#
# COMPACT_ATOMS: atom_id res chain seq x y z
N MET A 1 12.90 -1.81 9.97
CA MET A 1 12.98 -2.12 8.53
C MET A 1 11.83 -1.43 7.81
N TRP A 2 12.09 -0.83 6.68
CA TRP A 2 11.08 -0.14 5.91
C TRP A 2 10.10 -1.10 5.23
N ASP A 3 8.88 -0.65 5.05
CA ASP A 3 7.83 -1.37 4.35
C ASP A 3 6.98 -0.37 3.57
N ILE A 4 6.26 -0.84 2.56
CA ILE A 4 5.39 0.00 1.73
C ILE A 4 3.92 -0.09 2.14
N THR A 5 3.59 -0.91 3.12
CA THR A 5 2.19 -1.17 3.44
C THR A 5 1.80 -0.64 4.80
N VAL A 6 0.55 -0.23 4.88
CA VAL A 6 -0.19 -0.09 6.12
C VAL A 6 -1.29 -1.13 6.06
N GLY A 7 -1.40 -1.96 7.06
CA GLY A 7 -2.43 -2.98 6.99
C GLY A 7 -2.58 -3.77 8.28
N GLY A 8 -3.58 -4.60 8.28
CA GLY A 8 -3.91 -5.48 9.38
C GLY A 8 -4.95 -6.48 8.94
N SER A 9 -5.37 -7.32 9.85
CA SER A 9 -6.35 -8.36 9.57
C SER A 9 -7.77 -7.83 9.72
N ALA A 10 -8.64 -8.20 8.78
CA ALA A 10 -10.06 -7.95 8.94
C ALA A 10 -10.58 -8.83 10.09
N VAL A 11 -11.43 -8.24 10.92
CA VAL A 11 -12.10 -8.98 11.99
C VAL A 11 -13.54 -9.26 11.58
N SER A 12 -14.23 -10.09 12.36
CA SER A 12 -15.60 -10.43 12.08
C SER A 12 -16.46 -9.18 11.91
N GLY A 13 -17.17 -9.10 10.80
CA GLY A 13 -18.00 -7.96 10.47
C GLY A 13 -17.32 -6.89 9.62
N ASP A 14 -16.01 -6.97 9.44
CA ASP A 14 -15.28 -6.05 8.57
C ASP A 14 -15.37 -6.48 7.11
N THR A 15 -15.35 -5.47 6.22
CA THR A 15 -14.95 -5.68 4.83
C THR A 15 -13.46 -5.36 4.72
N SER A 16 -12.83 -5.71 3.61
CA SER A 16 -11.42 -5.34 3.42
C SER A 16 -11.26 -3.81 3.37
N GLN A 17 -12.26 -3.09 2.84
CA GLN A 17 -12.24 -1.63 2.84
C GLN A 17 -12.24 -1.06 4.25
N THR A 18 -13.17 -1.51 5.10
CA THR A 18 -13.26 -0.97 6.46
C THR A 18 -12.06 -1.36 7.31
N ALA A 19 -11.52 -2.55 7.09
CA ALA A 19 -10.29 -2.96 7.79
C ALA A 19 -9.12 -2.06 7.39
N ALA A 20 -8.95 -1.81 6.11
CA ALA A 20 -7.86 -0.94 5.63
C ALA A 20 -8.03 0.49 6.15
N GLU A 21 -9.25 1.04 6.09
CA GLU A 21 -9.53 2.39 6.61
C GLU A 21 -9.18 2.50 8.09
N ARG A 22 -9.55 1.49 8.87
CA ARG A 22 -9.27 1.47 10.31
C ARG A 22 -7.77 1.43 10.58
N GLU A 23 -7.05 0.55 9.91
CA GLU A 23 -5.60 0.40 10.13
C GLU A 23 -4.83 1.66 9.73
N VAL A 24 -5.20 2.30 8.63
CA VAL A 24 -4.56 3.55 8.20
C VAL A 24 -4.80 4.65 9.24
N LEU A 25 -6.03 4.75 9.75
CA LEU A 25 -6.35 5.75 10.77
C LEU A 25 -5.58 5.48 12.06
N GLU A 26 -5.51 4.23 12.48
CA GLU A 26 -4.81 3.87 13.72
C GLU A 26 -3.30 4.06 13.59
N GLU A 27 -2.70 3.64 12.49
CA GLU A 27 -1.24 3.59 12.38
C GLU A 27 -0.61 4.91 11.96
N ILE A 28 -1.26 5.68 11.10
CA ILE A 28 -0.70 6.95 10.63
C ILE A 28 -1.62 8.16 10.80
N GLY A 29 -2.79 7.95 11.37
CA GLY A 29 -3.71 9.05 11.66
C GLY A 29 -4.34 9.69 10.43
N TYR A 30 -4.36 8.98 9.31
CA TYR A 30 -4.96 9.50 8.09
C TYR A 30 -6.35 8.91 7.88
N LYS A 31 -7.33 9.77 7.64
CA LYS A 31 -8.69 9.33 7.39
C LYS A 31 -8.88 9.05 5.91
N LEU A 32 -8.99 7.78 5.57
CA LEU A 32 -9.12 7.29 4.21
C LEU A 32 -10.54 6.78 3.98
N ASP A 33 -11.12 7.09 2.83
CA ASP A 33 -12.42 6.58 2.42
C ASP A 33 -12.26 5.67 1.23
N LEU A 34 -12.48 4.38 1.43
CA LEU A 34 -12.41 3.35 0.39
C LEU A 34 -13.80 2.83 0.01
N SER A 35 -14.88 3.46 0.48
CA SER A 35 -16.22 3.05 0.08
C SER A 35 -16.35 3.17 -1.44
N ASN A 36 -16.91 2.19 -2.08
CA ASN A 36 -17.06 2.13 -3.54
C ASN A 36 -15.74 1.91 -4.31
N ILE A 37 -14.65 1.61 -3.61
CA ILE A 37 -13.37 1.31 -4.25
C ILE A 37 -13.09 -0.18 -4.10
N ARG A 38 -12.73 -0.83 -5.20
CA ARG A 38 -12.32 -2.23 -5.18
C ARG A 38 -10.81 -2.33 -4.95
N PRO A 39 -10.34 -3.45 -4.42
CA PRO A 39 -8.91 -3.69 -4.36
C PRO A 39 -8.26 -3.55 -5.73
N SER A 40 -7.06 -3.01 -5.76
CA SER A 40 -6.26 -2.94 -6.99
C SER A 40 -5.91 -4.34 -7.46
N PHE A 41 -5.62 -5.23 -6.53
CA PHE A 41 -5.43 -6.65 -6.79
C PHE A 41 -5.50 -7.42 -5.47
N THR A 42 -5.63 -8.75 -5.59
CA THR A 42 -5.67 -9.65 -4.44
C THR A 42 -4.58 -10.69 -4.59
N ILE A 43 -3.84 -10.91 -3.53
CA ILE A 43 -2.79 -11.94 -3.51
C ILE A 43 -3.22 -13.05 -2.57
N ASN A 44 -3.26 -14.26 -3.08
CA ASN A 44 -3.61 -15.42 -2.30
C ASN A 44 -2.37 -16.05 -1.66
N PHE A 45 -2.54 -16.54 -0.45
CA PHE A 45 -1.55 -17.38 0.20
C PHE A 45 -2.25 -18.57 0.82
N LYS A 46 -1.49 -19.47 1.43
CA LYS A 46 -2.00 -20.78 1.82
C LYS A 46 -3.29 -20.74 2.64
N ASN A 47 -3.40 -19.83 3.59
CA ASN A 47 -4.53 -19.79 4.53
C ASN A 47 -5.37 -18.53 4.40
N GLY A 48 -5.30 -17.84 3.27
CA GLY A 48 -6.09 -16.64 3.11
C GLY A 48 -5.67 -15.82 1.90
N PHE A 49 -5.94 -14.53 1.97
CA PHE A 49 -5.62 -13.62 0.87
C PHE A 49 -5.44 -12.21 1.42
N ASN A 50 -4.71 -11.39 0.66
CA ASN A 50 -4.54 -9.97 0.92
C ASN A 50 -5.19 -9.18 -0.20
N ASP A 51 -6.12 -8.31 0.17
CA ASP A 51 -6.64 -7.28 -0.73
C ASP A 51 -5.75 -6.06 -0.63
N ILE A 52 -5.23 -5.59 -1.76
CA ILE A 52 -4.28 -4.48 -1.80
C ILE A 52 -4.91 -3.32 -2.54
N TYR A 53 -4.89 -2.17 -1.86
CA TYR A 53 -5.41 -0.91 -2.40
C TYR A 53 -4.24 0.02 -2.68
N LEU A 54 -4.09 0.44 -3.94
CA LEU A 54 -3.13 1.47 -4.30
C LEU A 54 -3.86 2.81 -4.27
N VAL A 55 -3.45 3.67 -3.37
CA VAL A 55 -4.16 4.92 -3.09
C VAL A 55 -3.25 6.09 -3.40
N GLU A 56 -3.72 6.98 -4.29
CA GLU A 56 -3.04 8.24 -4.57
C GLU A 56 -3.74 9.37 -3.82
N ARG A 57 -3.01 10.04 -2.97
CA ARG A 57 -3.50 11.19 -2.23
C ARG A 57 -2.36 12.18 -2.03
N GLU A 58 -2.70 13.46 -2.06
CA GLU A 58 -1.76 14.49 -1.64
C GLU A 58 -1.76 14.53 -0.13
N ILE A 59 -0.67 14.11 0.48
CA ILE A 59 -0.55 14.02 1.92
C ILE A 59 0.66 14.81 2.37
N GLU A 60 0.44 15.71 3.32
CA GLU A 60 1.51 16.38 4.05
C GLU A 60 1.97 15.42 5.13
N ILE A 61 3.11 14.76 4.94
CA ILE A 61 3.53 13.71 5.88
C ILE A 61 3.78 14.25 7.28
N ASP A 62 4.09 15.54 7.42
CA ASP A 62 4.27 16.16 8.74
C ASP A 62 2.97 16.25 9.54
N THR A 63 1.83 16.11 8.89
CA THR A 63 0.53 16.16 9.55
C THR A 63 0.06 14.80 10.05
N LEU A 64 0.74 13.73 9.70
CA LEU A 64 0.36 12.40 10.11
C LEU A 64 0.64 12.16 11.58
N LYS A 65 -0.22 11.38 12.22
CA LYS A 65 -0.06 10.99 13.63
C LYS A 65 0.31 9.53 13.68
N LEU A 66 1.57 9.25 13.89
CA LEU A 66 2.06 7.88 13.87
C LEU A 66 1.79 7.16 15.18
N GLN A 67 1.29 5.94 15.08
CA GLN A 67 1.22 5.03 16.21
C GLN A 67 2.61 4.48 16.43
N TYR A 68 3.35 5.04 17.37
CA TYR A 68 4.78 4.83 17.50
C TYR A 68 5.21 3.37 17.67
N GLU A 69 4.38 2.55 18.30
CA GLU A 69 4.67 1.12 18.47
C GLU A 69 4.66 0.38 17.14
N GLU A 70 3.88 0.85 16.16
CA GLU A 70 3.73 0.20 14.86
C GLU A 70 4.48 0.93 13.76
N VAL A 71 4.43 2.26 13.75
CA VAL A 71 5.02 3.09 12.71
C VAL A 71 5.87 4.18 13.34
N LYS A 72 7.17 4.10 13.15
CA LYS A 72 8.10 5.07 13.73
C LYS A 72 8.39 6.25 12.80
N GLU A 73 8.29 6.02 11.50
CA GLU A 73 8.63 7.05 10.52
C GLU A 73 7.93 6.75 9.20
N VAL A 74 7.57 7.78 8.46
CA VAL A 74 7.09 7.68 7.08
C VAL A 74 7.90 8.61 6.20
N LYS A 75 8.09 8.24 4.94
CA LYS A 75 8.75 9.11 3.96
C LYS A 75 8.29 8.78 2.55
N TRP A 76 8.49 9.72 1.66
CA TRP A 76 8.30 9.50 0.23
C TRP A 76 9.52 8.77 -0.34
N ALA A 77 9.28 7.91 -1.31
CA ALA A 77 10.36 7.20 -1.99
C ALA A 77 9.96 6.89 -3.43
N THR A 78 10.95 6.90 -4.32
CA THR A 78 10.78 6.44 -5.69
C THR A 78 10.93 4.92 -5.76
N ALA A 79 10.52 4.32 -6.88
CA ALA A 79 10.71 2.88 -7.08
C ALA A 79 12.20 2.50 -6.99
N ASP A 80 13.08 3.31 -7.58
CA ASP A 80 14.51 3.03 -7.53
C ASP A 80 15.08 3.11 -6.13
N GLU A 81 14.63 4.09 -5.34
CA GLU A 81 15.03 4.19 -3.94
C GLU A 81 14.60 2.97 -3.13
N ILE A 82 13.37 2.50 -3.35
CA ILE A 82 12.87 1.31 -2.66
C ILE A 82 13.68 0.08 -3.04
N LYS A 83 13.96 -0.10 -4.34
CA LYS A 83 14.75 -1.24 -4.81
C LYS A 83 16.17 -1.22 -4.25
N SER A 84 16.77 -0.04 -4.11
CA SER A 84 18.09 0.10 -3.49
C SER A 84 18.05 -0.26 -2.01
N MET A 85 16.99 0.13 -1.30
CA MET A 85 16.84 -0.23 0.11
C MET A 85 16.61 -1.73 0.30
N ILE A 86 15.94 -2.38 -0.65
CA ILE A 86 15.80 -3.84 -0.63
C ILE A 86 17.18 -4.50 -0.75
N GLU A 87 18.01 -4.02 -1.66
CA GLU A 87 19.36 -4.56 -1.84
C GLU A 87 20.24 -4.37 -0.62
N SER A 88 20.11 -3.24 0.06
CA SER A 88 20.90 -2.94 1.24
C SER A 88 20.40 -3.64 2.52
N GLY A 89 19.25 -4.28 2.46
CA GLY A 89 18.65 -4.94 3.62
C GLY A 89 17.88 -4.02 4.55
N GLU A 90 17.66 -2.78 4.16
CA GLU A 90 16.92 -1.81 4.98
C GLU A 90 15.41 -1.90 4.77
N PHE A 91 14.98 -2.66 3.81
CA PHE A 91 13.57 -2.76 3.38
C PHE A 91 13.16 -4.22 3.38
N ILE A 92 11.88 -4.48 3.66
CA ILE A 92 11.30 -5.83 3.54
C ILE A 92 11.66 -6.39 2.16
N PRO A 93 12.15 -7.62 2.09
CA PRO A 93 12.71 -8.16 0.84
C PRO A 93 11.66 -8.61 -0.17
N TYR A 94 10.83 -7.67 -0.61
CA TYR A 94 9.94 -7.94 -1.73
C TYR A 94 10.74 -8.18 -3.00
N ASP A 95 10.18 -8.96 -3.91
CA ASP A 95 10.77 -9.09 -5.24
C ASP A 95 10.69 -7.73 -5.95
N LYS A 96 11.75 -7.36 -6.66
CA LYS A 96 11.79 -6.06 -7.33
C LYS A 96 10.69 -5.93 -8.39
N SER A 97 10.30 -7.03 -9.01
CA SER A 97 9.20 -7.01 -9.98
C SER A 97 7.87 -6.62 -9.34
N PHE A 98 7.67 -6.95 -8.06
CA PHE A 98 6.50 -6.52 -7.33
C PHE A 98 6.49 -5.00 -7.16
N ILE A 99 7.61 -4.42 -6.81
CA ILE A 99 7.73 -2.95 -6.69
C ILE A 99 7.46 -2.29 -8.05
N ASP A 100 8.05 -2.80 -9.12
CA ASP A 100 7.80 -2.27 -10.46
C ASP A 100 6.33 -2.37 -10.84
N MET A 101 5.66 -3.45 -10.48
CA MET A 101 4.23 -3.60 -10.76
C MET A 101 3.39 -2.57 -10.03
N LEU A 102 3.69 -2.31 -8.76
CA LEU A 102 2.96 -1.29 -7.99
C LEU A 102 3.05 0.07 -8.66
N PHE A 103 4.23 0.48 -9.07
CA PHE A 103 4.41 1.78 -9.72
C PHE A 103 3.81 1.82 -11.13
N PHE A 104 3.85 0.71 -11.83
CA PHE A 104 3.17 0.60 -13.12
C PHE A 104 1.66 0.80 -12.97
N LEU A 105 1.04 0.11 -12.01
CA LEU A 105 -0.41 0.18 -11.81
C LEU A 105 -0.89 1.52 -11.28
N ARG A 106 -0.01 2.31 -10.70
CA ARG A 106 -0.36 3.60 -10.10
C ARG A 106 -1.11 4.52 -11.07
N ASN A 107 -0.68 4.55 -12.31
CA ASN A 107 -1.23 5.45 -13.32
C ASN A 107 -1.94 4.72 -14.47
N HIS A 108 -2.31 3.47 -14.26
CA HIS A 108 -2.91 2.67 -15.32
C HIS A 108 -4.21 2.01 -14.85
N ASN A 109 -5.18 1.97 -15.76
CA ASN A 109 -6.44 1.28 -15.55
C ASN A 109 -6.43 -0.03 -16.31
N GLY A 110 -5.59 -0.96 -15.91
CA GLY A 110 -5.41 -2.24 -16.57
C GLY A 110 -3.95 -2.50 -16.84
N LEU A 111 -3.67 -3.42 -17.74
CA LEU A 111 -2.32 -3.94 -17.94
C LEU A 111 -1.63 -3.48 -19.22
N HIS A 112 -2.32 -2.73 -20.05
CA HIS A 112 -1.76 -2.25 -21.31
C HIS A 112 -1.16 -0.86 -21.16
N THR A 113 -0.06 -0.61 -21.84
CA THR A 113 0.60 0.68 -21.83
C THR A 113 0.29 1.54 -23.06
N ARG A 114 -0.28 0.96 -24.10
CA ARG A 114 -0.62 1.70 -25.31
C ARG A 114 -1.74 2.70 -25.04
N LYS A 115 -1.75 3.77 -25.80
CA LYS A 115 -2.70 4.87 -25.57
C LYS A 115 -3.95 4.80 -26.42
N ASP A 116 -4.03 3.89 -27.36
CA ASP A 116 -5.21 3.75 -28.19
C ASP A 116 -6.38 3.29 -27.32
N LYS A 117 -7.57 3.73 -27.71
CA LYS A 117 -8.74 3.36 -26.96
C LYS A 117 -9.08 1.92 -27.12
N VAL A 118 -9.75 1.45 -26.23
CA VAL A 118 -10.35 0.13 -26.26
C VAL A 118 -11.84 0.24 -26.38
#